data_43f5f30440ba8f6ad0fd9d9caf187531
#
_entry.id   43f5f30440ba8f6ad0fd9d9caf187531
#
_cell.length_a   1.000
_cell.length_b   1.000
_cell.length_c   1.000
_cell.angle_alpha   90.00
_cell.angle_beta   90.00
_cell.angle_gamma   90.00
#
_symmetry.space_group_name_H-M   'P 1'
#
loop_
_entity.id
_entity.type
_entity.pdbx_description
1 polymer ?
#
loop_
_entity_poly.entity_id
_entity_poly.type
_entity_poly.pdbx_seq_one_letter_code
_entity_poly.pdbx_strand_id
1 'polypeptide(L)'
;YAHYIPAEGEPTQVHGTVMTTWRSASPVDQYEFWQIPGAFMGGDAWPVSQGVSLDEVSVMTAKRLDENTFVKLGVSTHDGSDGHQSVGIEHASIGFVCCDVKGPWVVEVGRMSAAFSPELLAHRSTSKFTEPSLIADVFFGRHFHDQGIRIWLHETAGWSAGAEIWQGKAFPATDGTDGGAWDAFARYSFSVGSVYANIGAWHYRAQANSRADHRYGGGHQHTPVAAPGEQAVQFPDVRYTGDLDLTGVHAGASVGVGESARVGIKGAWAQLNMEGILHDSGSREADVTADQYAVWVQPYLTLNKHTIALRAERFVTDNTLTGAAAETLGEGAGALSEEGHTPERFTAAWLYQWRPQVQFRTEYISDQTFADGQNRYAVGVVWQGSFFNSVSSE
;
A
#
# COMPACT_ATOMS: atom_id res chain seq x y z
N TYR A 1 9.34 6.55 -6.25
CA TYR A 1 9.02 7.53 -7.33
C TYR A 1 8.36 8.79 -6.78
N ALA A 2 7.58 8.68 -5.69
CA ALA A 2 6.89 9.84 -5.10
C ALA A 2 7.83 11.02 -4.76
N HIS A 3 9.03 10.74 -4.27
CA HIS A 3 10.03 11.75 -3.92
C HIS A 3 11.10 12.01 -5.01
N TYR A 4 10.99 11.36 -6.17
CA TYR A 4 11.94 11.59 -7.25
C TYR A 4 11.73 12.96 -7.90
N ILE A 5 12.79 13.71 -8.06
CA ILE A 5 12.84 14.98 -8.78
C ILE A 5 13.87 14.81 -9.90
N PRO A 6 13.50 14.96 -11.19
CA PRO A 6 14.47 14.87 -12.27
C PRO A 6 15.54 15.97 -12.13
N ALA A 7 16.80 15.64 -12.37
CA ALA A 7 17.87 16.63 -12.37
C ALA A 7 17.75 17.57 -13.58
N GLU A 8 18.32 18.77 -13.46
CA GLU A 8 18.41 19.69 -14.57
C GLU A 8 19.30 19.10 -15.68
N GLY A 9 18.84 19.18 -16.93
CA GLY A 9 19.55 18.58 -18.07
C GLY A 9 19.49 17.05 -18.14
N GLU A 10 18.83 16.40 -17.19
CA GLU A 10 18.64 14.95 -17.23
C GLU A 10 17.71 14.57 -18.40
N PRO A 11 18.13 13.61 -19.26
CA PRO A 11 17.26 13.15 -20.34
C PRO A 11 16.00 12.50 -19.77
N THR A 12 14.89 12.59 -20.49
CA THR A 12 13.65 11.92 -20.10
C THR A 12 13.91 10.42 -19.96
N GLN A 13 13.72 9.90 -18.76
CA GLN A 13 13.82 8.48 -18.49
C GLN A 13 12.43 7.87 -18.41
N VAL A 14 12.24 6.72 -19.05
CA VAL A 14 11.04 5.91 -18.93
C VAL A 14 11.41 4.64 -18.20
N HIS A 15 10.91 4.47 -16.99
CA HIS A 15 11.13 3.29 -16.18
C HIS A 15 9.97 2.33 -16.35
N GLY A 16 10.26 1.06 -16.61
CA GLY A 16 9.28 0.00 -16.68
C GLY A 16 9.53 -1.05 -15.61
N THR A 17 8.45 -1.62 -15.13
CA THR A 17 8.47 -2.74 -14.19
C THR A 17 7.49 -3.81 -14.65
N VAL A 18 7.90 -5.06 -14.54
CA VAL A 18 7.03 -6.23 -14.72
C VAL A 18 7.32 -7.21 -13.60
N MET A 19 6.29 -7.63 -12.89
CA MET A 19 6.39 -8.65 -11.85
C MET A 19 5.34 -9.73 -12.06
N THR A 20 5.81 -10.97 -12.14
CA THR A 20 4.97 -12.17 -12.26
C THR A 20 5.28 -13.11 -11.12
N THR A 21 4.24 -13.68 -10.50
CA THR A 21 4.40 -14.62 -9.38
C THR A 21 3.48 -15.82 -9.57
N TRP A 22 4.03 -17.02 -9.34
CA TRP A 22 3.26 -18.23 -9.14
C TRP A 22 3.05 -18.46 -7.64
N ARG A 23 1.82 -18.84 -7.25
CA ARG A 23 1.47 -19.16 -5.86
C ARG A 23 0.79 -20.51 -5.76
N SER A 24 1.14 -21.26 -4.72
CA SER A 24 0.60 -22.61 -4.48
C SER A 24 -0.85 -22.60 -4.06
N ALA A 25 -1.35 -21.50 -3.46
CA ALA A 25 -2.71 -21.35 -2.97
C ALA A 25 -3.13 -19.88 -2.92
N SER A 26 -4.43 -19.63 -2.89
CA SER A 26 -5.07 -18.36 -2.51
C SER A 26 -5.51 -18.43 -1.04
N PRO A 27 -5.53 -17.31 -0.29
CA PRO A 27 -6.03 -17.31 1.10
C PRO A 27 -7.53 -17.60 1.22
N VAL A 28 -8.28 -17.42 0.15
CA VAL A 28 -9.72 -17.71 0.08
C VAL A 28 -10.08 -18.26 -1.29
N ASP A 29 -11.22 -18.92 -1.40
CA ASP A 29 -11.81 -19.25 -2.69
C ASP A 29 -12.15 -17.96 -3.46
N GLN A 30 -12.00 -17.99 -4.78
CA GLN A 30 -12.18 -16.83 -5.66
C GLN A 30 -13.60 -16.19 -5.60
N TYR A 31 -14.55 -16.86 -4.98
CA TYR A 31 -15.94 -16.42 -4.83
C TYR A 31 -16.30 -15.98 -3.41
N GLU A 32 -15.36 -16.06 -2.46
CA GLU A 32 -15.60 -15.66 -1.08
C GLU A 32 -15.25 -14.19 -0.84
N PHE A 33 -15.99 -13.58 0.08
CA PHE A 33 -15.69 -12.24 0.56
C PHE A 33 -14.43 -12.29 1.43
N TRP A 34 -13.34 -11.74 0.89
CA TRP A 34 -12.09 -11.69 1.63
C TRP A 34 -12.01 -10.45 2.51
N GLN A 35 -12.05 -10.66 3.79
CA GLN A 35 -12.01 -9.63 4.80
C GLN A 35 -11.14 -10.11 5.96
N ILE A 36 -10.03 -9.44 6.22
CA ILE A 36 -9.23 -9.73 7.41
C ILE A 36 -10.08 -9.42 8.63
N PRO A 37 -10.22 -10.38 9.53
CA PRO A 37 -11.11 -10.30 10.66
C PRO A 37 -10.90 -9.04 11.52
N GLY A 38 -11.98 -8.31 11.82
CA GLY A 38 -12.00 -7.06 12.54
C GLY A 38 -11.56 -5.81 11.76
N ALA A 39 -11.02 -5.96 10.55
CA ALA A 39 -10.58 -4.84 9.74
C ALA A 39 -11.71 -4.23 8.91
N PHE A 40 -11.72 -2.90 8.78
CA PHE A 40 -12.59 -2.20 7.83
C PHE A 40 -11.85 -2.03 6.50
N MET A 41 -11.74 -3.07 5.73
CA MET A 41 -10.97 -3.11 4.49
C MET A 41 -11.66 -2.41 3.32
N GLY A 42 -10.89 -2.12 2.28
CA GLY A 42 -11.37 -1.51 1.04
C GLY A 42 -10.21 -1.28 0.06
N GLY A 43 -10.39 -0.33 -0.86
CA GLY A 43 -9.39 0.01 -1.87
C GLY A 43 -9.09 -1.16 -2.82
N ASP A 44 -7.82 -1.39 -3.11
CA ASP A 44 -7.32 -2.44 -4.00
C ASP A 44 -6.78 -3.67 -3.25
N ALA A 45 -7.21 -3.87 -1.99
CA ALA A 45 -6.79 -5.01 -1.18
C ALA A 45 -7.52 -6.30 -1.55
N TRP A 46 -7.12 -6.94 -2.65
CA TRP A 46 -7.65 -8.22 -3.11
C TRP A 46 -6.83 -9.39 -2.58
N PRO A 47 -7.44 -10.57 -2.38
CA PRO A 47 -6.68 -11.78 -2.09
C PRO A 47 -5.73 -12.11 -3.25
N VAL A 48 -4.56 -12.63 -2.95
CA VAL A 48 -3.63 -13.10 -3.97
C VAL A 48 -4.19 -14.33 -4.65
N SER A 49 -4.04 -14.43 -5.98
CA SER A 49 -4.54 -15.56 -6.76
C SER A 49 -3.64 -16.79 -6.67
N GLN A 50 -4.24 -17.98 -6.67
CA GLN A 50 -3.52 -19.24 -6.89
C GLN A 50 -3.06 -19.35 -8.35
N GLY A 51 -1.93 -20.00 -8.58
CA GLY A 51 -1.35 -20.14 -9.92
C GLY A 51 -0.47 -18.97 -10.31
N VAL A 52 -0.37 -18.69 -11.60
CA VAL A 52 0.44 -17.59 -12.13
C VAL A 52 -0.38 -16.32 -12.21
N SER A 53 0.13 -15.25 -11.63
CA SER A 53 -0.44 -13.90 -11.71
C SER A 53 0.59 -12.89 -12.22
N LEU A 54 0.11 -11.86 -12.89
CA LEU A 54 0.88 -10.68 -13.25
C LEU A 54 0.64 -9.62 -12.16
N ASP A 55 1.52 -9.58 -11.18
CA ASP A 55 1.31 -8.79 -9.95
C ASP A 55 1.50 -7.28 -10.14
N GLU A 56 2.36 -6.90 -11.07
CA GLU A 56 2.63 -5.48 -11.36
C GLU A 56 3.13 -5.32 -12.80
N VAL A 57 2.53 -4.40 -13.52
CA VAL A 57 3.12 -3.80 -14.72
C VAL A 57 3.00 -2.29 -14.55
N SER A 58 4.12 -1.60 -14.55
CA SER A 58 4.12 -0.15 -14.43
C SER A 58 5.07 0.51 -15.42
N VAL A 59 4.69 1.68 -15.87
CA VAL A 59 5.53 2.56 -16.68
C VAL A 59 5.48 3.95 -16.06
N MET A 60 6.63 4.45 -15.67
CA MET A 60 6.80 5.73 -15.00
C MET A 60 7.79 6.61 -15.78
N THR A 61 7.45 7.89 -15.93
CA THR A 61 8.35 8.88 -16.51
C THR A 61 8.31 10.16 -15.73
N ALA A 62 9.44 10.88 -15.73
CA ALA A 62 9.53 12.21 -15.18
C ALA A 62 10.45 13.07 -16.06
N LYS A 63 10.15 14.35 -16.17
CA LYS A 63 10.95 15.30 -16.95
C LYS A 63 11.02 16.65 -16.25
N ARG A 64 12.23 17.22 -16.18
CA ARG A 64 12.43 18.60 -15.84
C ARG A 64 12.11 19.46 -17.08
N LEU A 65 11.24 20.44 -16.91
CA LEU A 65 10.85 21.36 -18.01
C LEU A 65 11.73 22.61 -18.05
N ASP A 66 12.07 23.11 -16.87
CA ASP A 66 12.95 24.27 -16.66
C ASP A 66 13.65 24.16 -15.29
N GLU A 67 14.37 25.21 -14.87
CA GLU A 67 15.13 25.23 -13.60
C GLU A 67 14.30 24.85 -12.37
N ASN A 68 13.00 25.14 -12.37
CA ASN A 68 12.14 24.96 -11.21
C ASN A 68 10.97 23.99 -11.42
N THR A 69 10.61 23.70 -12.67
CA THR A 69 9.39 22.97 -13.01
C THR A 69 9.70 21.57 -13.50
N PHE A 70 8.94 20.59 -13.02
CA PHE A 70 8.99 19.21 -13.53
C PHE A 70 7.60 18.62 -13.66
N VAL A 71 7.48 17.57 -14.46
CA VAL A 71 6.25 16.78 -14.62
C VAL A 71 6.56 15.32 -14.39
N LYS A 72 5.56 14.59 -13.86
CA LYS A 72 5.59 13.15 -13.70
C LYS A 72 4.34 12.52 -14.30
N LEU A 73 4.52 11.38 -14.92
CA LEU A 73 3.44 10.54 -15.43
C LEU A 73 3.74 9.08 -15.11
N GLY A 74 2.75 8.38 -14.59
CA GLY A 74 2.83 6.96 -14.27
C GLY A 74 1.53 6.25 -14.54
N VAL A 75 1.62 5.07 -15.13
CA VAL A 75 0.51 4.15 -15.32
C VAL A 75 0.91 2.78 -14.83
N SER A 76 -0.03 2.06 -14.23
CA SER A 76 0.18 0.68 -13.80
C SER A 76 -1.06 -0.16 -14.00
N THR A 77 -0.88 -1.47 -13.89
CA THR A 77 -1.97 -2.42 -13.81
C THR A 77 -2.28 -2.71 -12.35
N HIS A 78 -3.56 -2.80 -12.04
CA HIS A 78 -4.08 -3.24 -10.75
C HIS A 78 -4.85 -4.55 -10.93
N ASP A 79 -4.71 -5.45 -9.96
CA ASP A 79 -5.52 -6.67 -9.93
C ASP A 79 -6.97 -6.31 -9.63
N GLY A 80 -7.92 -6.83 -10.42
CA GLY A 80 -9.35 -6.73 -10.17
C GLY A 80 -9.92 -8.01 -9.58
N SER A 81 -11.15 -7.93 -9.05
CA SER A 81 -11.86 -9.03 -8.37
C SER A 81 -12.12 -10.25 -9.24
N ASP A 82 -12.15 -10.05 -10.53
CA ASP A 82 -12.54 -11.05 -11.54
C ASP A 82 -11.36 -11.62 -12.33
N GLY A 83 -10.13 -11.35 -11.85
CA GLY A 83 -8.88 -11.69 -12.56
C GLY A 83 -8.63 -10.80 -13.79
N HIS A 84 -9.48 -9.80 -14.04
CA HIS A 84 -9.21 -8.78 -15.03
C HIS A 84 -8.30 -7.70 -14.47
N GLN A 85 -7.27 -7.38 -15.21
CA GLN A 85 -6.37 -6.28 -14.87
C GLN A 85 -6.94 -4.99 -15.45
N SER A 86 -7.05 -3.98 -14.61
CA SER A 86 -7.34 -2.61 -15.04
C SER A 86 -6.05 -1.81 -15.15
N VAL A 87 -5.97 -0.92 -16.14
CA VAL A 87 -4.88 0.04 -16.26
C VAL A 87 -5.31 1.36 -15.64
N GLY A 88 -4.57 1.81 -14.66
CA GLY A 88 -4.84 3.06 -13.95
C GLY A 88 -3.73 4.10 -14.12
N ILE A 89 -4.08 5.38 -14.04
CA ILE A 89 -3.11 6.45 -13.89
C ILE A 89 -2.78 6.58 -12.41
N GLU A 90 -1.56 6.20 -12.04
CA GLU A 90 -1.08 6.34 -10.67
C GLU A 90 -0.53 7.73 -10.39
N HIS A 91 0.10 8.32 -11.40
CA HIS A 91 0.76 9.60 -11.26
C HIS A 91 0.52 10.46 -12.50
N ALA A 92 0.04 11.67 -12.30
CA ALA A 92 -0.08 12.71 -13.32
C ALA A 92 0.01 14.06 -12.60
N SER A 93 1.22 14.61 -12.47
CA SER A 93 1.46 15.79 -11.65
C SER A 93 2.44 16.76 -12.31
N ILE A 94 2.34 18.00 -11.87
CA ILE A 94 3.32 19.04 -12.09
C ILE A 94 3.92 19.44 -10.74
N GLY A 95 5.23 19.61 -10.69
CA GLY A 95 5.95 19.98 -9.48
C GLY A 95 6.85 21.19 -9.69
N PHE A 96 7.07 21.92 -8.61
CA PHE A 96 7.88 23.11 -8.55
C PHE A 96 8.89 22.98 -7.42
N VAL A 97 10.17 23.15 -7.75
CA VAL A 97 11.25 23.28 -6.77
C VAL A 97 11.39 24.76 -6.47
N CYS A 98 11.07 25.17 -5.26
CA CYS A 98 11.18 26.57 -4.89
C CYS A 98 12.13 26.79 -3.73
N CYS A 99 12.68 28.01 -3.70
CA CYS A 99 13.25 28.69 -2.56
C CYS A 99 14.59 28.20 -2.04
N ASP A 100 15.59 29.05 -2.23
CA ASP A 100 16.98 28.93 -1.76
C ASP A 100 17.19 28.97 -0.23
N VAL A 101 16.14 28.89 0.57
CA VAL A 101 16.27 28.98 2.02
C VAL A 101 16.62 27.61 2.60
N LYS A 102 17.91 27.25 2.58
CA LYS A 102 18.51 26.13 3.29
C LYS A 102 17.94 24.71 3.00
N GLY A 103 17.45 24.49 1.80
CA GLY A 103 16.98 23.20 1.31
C GLY A 103 15.87 23.37 0.27
N PRO A 104 15.81 22.52 -0.76
CA PRO A 104 14.81 22.62 -1.79
C PRO A 104 13.45 22.21 -1.25
N TRP A 105 12.58 23.18 -1.05
CA TRP A 105 11.16 22.92 -0.90
C TRP A 105 10.56 22.58 -2.26
N VAL A 106 9.70 21.60 -2.27
CA VAL A 106 9.02 21.13 -3.47
C VAL A 106 7.52 21.20 -3.24
N VAL A 107 6.81 21.75 -4.21
CA VAL A 107 5.35 21.71 -4.27
C VAL A 107 4.96 20.88 -5.47
N GLU A 108 4.08 19.92 -5.31
CA GLU A 108 3.58 19.07 -6.38
C GLU A 108 2.06 19.07 -6.35
N VAL A 109 1.43 19.17 -7.53
CA VAL A 109 -0.03 19.23 -7.68
C VAL A 109 -0.46 18.27 -8.77
N GLY A 110 -1.51 17.49 -8.50
CA GLY A 110 -2.08 16.55 -9.46
C GLY A 110 -2.54 15.25 -8.81
N ARG A 111 -2.66 14.21 -9.63
CA ARG A 111 -2.86 12.85 -9.14
C ARG A 111 -1.52 12.26 -8.74
N MET A 112 -1.42 11.74 -7.53
CA MET A 112 -0.15 11.28 -6.96
C MET A 112 -0.37 10.11 -6.02
N SER A 113 0.66 9.28 -5.86
CA SER A 113 0.74 8.36 -4.71
C SER A 113 1.07 9.15 -3.46
N ALA A 114 0.43 8.86 -2.35
CA ALA A 114 0.79 9.45 -1.07
C ALA A 114 2.21 9.05 -0.64
N ALA A 115 2.88 9.95 0.07
CA ALA A 115 4.29 9.78 0.42
C ALA A 115 4.54 9.70 1.93
N PHE A 116 3.52 9.78 2.75
CA PHE A 116 3.68 9.85 4.20
C PHE A 116 4.10 8.51 4.84
N SER A 117 3.62 7.37 4.36
CA SER A 117 3.92 6.05 4.91
C SER A 117 4.92 5.28 4.04
N PRO A 118 5.86 4.51 4.61
CA PRO A 118 6.73 3.61 3.85
C PRO A 118 5.95 2.53 3.10
N GLU A 119 4.77 2.13 3.58
CA GLU A 119 3.89 1.16 2.93
C GLU A 119 3.40 1.66 1.57
N LEU A 120 3.12 2.96 1.47
CA LEU A 120 2.64 3.61 0.26
C LEU A 120 3.77 3.96 -0.72
N LEU A 121 5.00 4.02 -0.24
CA LEU A 121 6.19 4.26 -1.07
C LEU A 121 6.73 2.99 -1.70
N ALA A 122 6.38 1.82 -1.16
CA ALA A 122 6.91 0.53 -1.59
C ALA A 122 5.96 -0.13 -2.59
N HIS A 123 6.37 -0.24 -3.84
CA HIS A 123 5.73 -1.14 -4.79
C HIS A 123 6.11 -2.59 -4.50
N ARG A 124 5.27 -3.55 -4.91
CA ARG A 124 5.56 -5.00 -4.76
C ARG A 124 6.90 -5.38 -5.39
N SER A 125 7.20 -4.81 -6.54
CA SER A 125 8.47 -5.03 -7.26
C SER A 125 9.70 -4.54 -6.49
N THR A 126 9.58 -3.50 -5.67
CA THR A 126 10.68 -2.94 -4.85
C THR A 126 10.69 -3.50 -3.42
N SER A 127 9.62 -4.13 -2.98
CA SER A 127 9.56 -4.86 -1.71
C SER A 127 10.46 -6.09 -1.73
N LYS A 128 10.81 -6.62 -0.57
CA LYS A 128 11.46 -7.94 -0.45
C LYS A 128 10.46 -9.09 -0.49
N PHE A 129 9.16 -8.81 -0.48
CA PHE A 129 8.07 -9.77 -0.45
C PHE A 129 7.09 -9.54 -1.59
N THR A 130 6.49 -10.62 -2.09
CA THR A 130 5.49 -10.59 -3.17
C THR A 130 4.12 -10.14 -2.68
N GLU A 131 3.85 -10.29 -1.40
CA GLU A 131 2.60 -9.85 -0.79
C GLU A 131 2.81 -8.54 0.02
N PRO A 132 1.86 -7.60 -0.03
CA PRO A 132 1.85 -6.41 0.81
C PRO A 132 1.87 -6.76 2.30
N SER A 133 2.23 -5.78 3.14
CA SER A 133 2.11 -5.94 4.59
C SER A 133 0.66 -5.89 5.05
N LEU A 134 0.37 -6.41 6.26
CA LEU A 134 -0.95 -6.25 6.88
C LEU A 134 -1.30 -4.77 7.06
N ILE A 135 -0.34 -3.89 7.39
CA ILE A 135 -0.57 -2.44 7.45
C ILE A 135 -1.10 -1.91 6.11
N ALA A 136 -0.49 -2.32 4.99
CA ALA A 136 -0.92 -1.90 3.66
C ALA A 136 -2.32 -2.43 3.32
N ASP A 137 -2.61 -3.70 3.65
CA ASP A 137 -3.89 -4.32 3.35
C ASP A 137 -5.03 -3.72 4.19
N VAL A 138 -4.85 -3.58 5.51
CA VAL A 138 -5.94 -3.19 6.42
C VAL A 138 -6.19 -1.69 6.48
N PHE A 139 -5.14 -0.85 6.36
CA PHE A 139 -5.28 0.60 6.56
C PHE A 139 -5.27 1.42 5.28
N PHE A 140 -4.66 0.91 4.21
CA PHE A 140 -4.49 1.68 2.96
C PHE A 140 -5.12 1.02 1.74
N GLY A 141 -5.68 -0.19 1.87
CA GLY A 141 -6.18 -0.92 0.71
C GLY A 141 -5.11 -1.16 -0.35
N ARG A 142 -3.84 -1.32 0.07
CA ARG A 142 -2.61 -1.51 -0.73
C ARG A 142 -2.09 -0.29 -1.46
N HIS A 143 -2.96 0.53 -2.05
CA HIS A 143 -2.55 1.66 -2.87
C HIS A 143 -3.31 2.91 -2.47
N PHE A 144 -2.61 4.02 -2.41
CA PHE A 144 -3.22 5.31 -2.16
C PHE A 144 -2.83 6.27 -3.27
N HIS A 145 -3.73 6.48 -4.22
CA HIS A 145 -3.57 7.41 -5.32
C HIS A 145 -4.76 8.35 -5.35
N ASP A 146 -4.53 9.63 -5.10
CA ASP A 146 -5.59 10.64 -5.12
C ASP A 146 -5.12 11.93 -5.78
N GLN A 147 -6.04 12.83 -6.04
CA GLN A 147 -5.74 14.18 -6.48
C GLN A 147 -5.46 15.05 -5.25
N GLY A 148 -4.37 15.81 -5.31
CA GLY A 148 -3.99 16.61 -4.15
C GLY A 148 -2.87 17.58 -4.42
N ILE A 149 -2.42 18.18 -3.34
CA ILE A 149 -1.28 19.09 -3.26
C ILE A 149 -0.35 18.57 -2.19
N ARG A 150 0.93 18.45 -2.54
CA ARG A 150 2.00 18.06 -1.63
C ARG A 150 3.01 19.20 -1.53
N ILE A 151 3.43 19.50 -0.30
CA ILE A 151 4.61 20.31 -0.03
C ILE A 151 5.58 19.52 0.83
N TRP A 152 6.83 19.43 0.42
CA TRP A 152 7.84 18.72 1.22
C TRP A 152 9.23 19.33 1.09
N LEU A 153 10.03 19.10 2.13
CA LEU A 153 11.46 19.33 2.13
C LEU A 153 12.15 18.12 1.52
N HIS A 154 12.76 18.31 0.35
CA HIS A 154 13.57 17.27 -0.28
C HIS A 154 14.85 17.07 0.52
N GLU A 155 15.14 15.83 0.85
CA GLU A 155 16.17 15.40 1.79
C GLU A 155 17.34 16.37 2.02
N THR A 156 17.30 17.04 3.17
CA THR A 156 18.30 18.05 3.54
C THR A 156 18.90 17.69 4.89
N ALA A 157 20.21 17.46 4.93
CA ALA A 157 20.93 17.03 6.13
C ALA A 157 20.30 15.79 6.80
N GLY A 158 19.82 14.84 5.99
CA GLY A 158 19.15 13.63 6.42
C GLY A 158 17.67 13.78 6.76
N TRP A 159 17.11 14.99 6.76
CA TRP A 159 15.70 15.25 7.00
C TRP A 159 14.89 15.26 5.71
N SER A 160 13.75 14.60 5.74
CA SER A 160 12.66 14.74 4.77
C SER A 160 11.37 14.91 5.53
N ALA A 161 10.62 15.97 5.28
CA ALA A 161 9.37 16.25 5.97
C ALA A 161 8.40 16.93 5.01
N GLY A 162 7.10 16.70 5.19
CA GLY A 162 6.09 17.28 4.32
C GLY A 162 4.69 17.16 4.86
N ALA A 163 3.78 17.75 4.10
CA ALA A 163 2.34 17.62 4.30
C ALA A 163 1.64 17.50 2.95
N GLU A 164 0.54 16.80 2.94
CA GLU A 164 -0.27 16.53 1.76
C GLU A 164 -1.73 16.83 2.07
N ILE A 165 -2.44 17.38 1.10
CA ILE A 165 -3.89 17.61 1.16
C ILE A 165 -4.50 16.91 -0.05
N TRP A 166 -5.51 16.07 0.20
CA TRP A 166 -6.11 15.20 -0.77
C TRP A 166 -7.59 15.51 -0.98
N GLN A 167 -8.11 15.17 -2.15
CA GLN A 167 -9.53 15.26 -2.43
C GLN A 167 -10.35 14.32 -1.54
N GLY A 168 -9.74 13.24 -1.03
CA GLY A 168 -10.37 12.28 -0.14
C GLY A 168 -11.22 11.24 -0.86
N LYS A 169 -10.84 10.88 -2.10
CA LYS A 169 -11.49 9.82 -2.87
C LYS A 169 -10.86 8.45 -2.72
N ALA A 170 -9.59 8.41 -2.30
CA ALA A 170 -8.89 7.16 -2.08
C ALA A 170 -9.23 6.58 -0.70
N PHE A 171 -9.36 5.25 -0.61
CA PHE A 171 -9.42 4.55 0.67
C PHE A 171 -8.19 4.90 1.54
N PRO A 172 -8.33 5.15 2.85
CA PRO A 172 -9.48 4.88 3.72
C PRO A 172 -10.50 6.03 3.83
N ALA A 173 -10.36 7.14 3.09
CA ALA A 173 -11.38 8.19 3.04
C ALA A 173 -12.67 7.68 2.36
N THR A 174 -13.21 8.38 1.42
CA THR A 174 -14.43 7.97 0.72
C THR A 174 -14.20 7.96 -0.80
N ASP A 175 -14.89 7.09 -1.50
CA ASP A 175 -14.95 7.15 -2.97
C ASP A 175 -15.96 8.21 -3.46
N GLY A 176 -16.66 8.86 -2.55
CA GLY A 176 -17.61 9.93 -2.83
C GLY A 176 -16.95 11.28 -3.17
N THR A 177 -17.79 12.30 -3.37
CA THR A 177 -17.36 13.66 -3.71
C THR A 177 -17.12 14.55 -2.49
N ASP A 178 -17.58 14.15 -1.33
CA ASP A 178 -17.70 14.99 -0.14
C ASP A 178 -16.71 14.61 0.97
N GLY A 179 -15.69 13.87 0.64
CA GLY A 179 -14.60 13.56 1.56
C GLY A 179 -13.49 14.59 1.48
N GLY A 180 -12.60 14.55 2.45
CA GLY A 180 -11.37 15.31 2.48
C GLY A 180 -10.36 14.56 3.32
N ALA A 181 -9.08 14.69 2.98
CA ALA A 181 -8.02 14.07 3.75
C ALA A 181 -6.77 14.96 3.75
N TRP A 182 -5.96 14.80 4.77
CA TRP A 182 -4.65 15.41 4.84
C TRP A 182 -3.71 14.52 5.64
N ASP A 183 -2.43 14.68 5.40
CA ASP A 183 -1.38 14.06 6.19
C ASP A 183 -0.20 14.98 6.40
N ALA A 184 0.64 14.57 7.35
CA ALA A 184 1.95 15.16 7.57
C ALA A 184 2.94 14.07 7.97
N PHE A 185 4.19 14.22 7.56
CA PHE A 185 5.24 13.26 7.85
C PHE A 185 6.59 13.92 8.09
N ALA A 186 7.43 13.24 8.86
CA ALA A 186 8.82 13.58 9.03
C ALA A 186 9.68 12.30 9.09
N ARG A 187 10.85 12.34 8.45
CA ARG A 187 11.82 11.24 8.41
C ARG A 187 13.21 11.79 8.62
N TYR A 188 14.01 11.04 9.32
CA TYR A 188 15.42 11.34 9.51
C TYR A 188 16.27 10.12 9.18
N SER A 189 17.25 10.31 8.32
CA SER A 189 18.21 9.30 7.92
C SER A 189 19.61 9.75 8.28
N PHE A 190 20.43 8.85 8.81
CA PHE A 190 21.80 9.15 9.18
C PHE A 190 22.72 7.95 9.01
N SER A 191 24.01 8.22 8.89
CA SER A 191 25.04 7.19 8.82
C SER A 191 26.11 7.47 9.86
N VAL A 192 26.54 6.42 10.57
CA VAL A 192 27.66 6.45 11.53
C VAL A 192 28.56 5.26 11.22
N GLY A 193 29.73 5.54 10.66
CA GLY A 193 30.63 4.49 10.16
C GLY A 193 29.95 3.66 9.07
N SER A 194 29.91 2.35 9.25
CA SER A 194 29.23 1.42 8.31
C SER A 194 27.73 1.23 8.61
N VAL A 195 27.20 1.86 9.64
CA VAL A 195 25.78 1.75 10.01
C VAL A 195 25.01 2.86 9.34
N TYR A 196 23.97 2.50 8.61
CA TYR A 196 22.91 3.39 8.12
C TYR A 196 21.65 3.16 8.95
N ALA A 197 20.99 4.21 9.36
CA ALA A 197 19.70 4.14 10.06
C ALA A 197 18.72 5.21 9.58
N ASN A 198 17.44 4.91 9.69
CA ASN A 198 16.36 5.85 9.45
C ASN A 198 15.26 5.67 10.49
N ILE A 199 14.55 6.75 10.76
CA ILE A 199 13.34 6.76 11.59
C ILE A 199 12.37 7.76 10.99
N GLY A 200 11.08 7.47 11.08
CA GLY A 200 10.05 8.40 10.63
C GLY A 200 8.75 8.20 11.38
N ALA A 201 7.95 9.25 11.35
CA ALA A 201 6.59 9.28 11.89
C ALA A 201 5.68 10.03 10.93
N TRP A 202 4.41 9.68 10.96
CA TRP A 202 3.38 10.30 10.12
C TRP A 202 2.02 10.26 10.79
N HIS A 203 1.16 11.15 10.37
CA HIS A 203 -0.24 11.21 10.76
C HIS A 203 -1.08 11.50 9.53
N TYR A 204 -2.20 10.79 9.38
CA TYR A 204 -3.19 10.98 8.32
C TYR A 204 -4.57 11.09 8.95
N ARG A 205 -5.36 12.06 8.49
CA ARG A 205 -6.75 12.24 8.90
C ARG A 205 -7.65 12.35 7.69
N ALA A 206 -8.80 11.70 7.77
CA ALA A 206 -9.82 11.75 6.73
C ALA A 206 -11.23 11.70 7.29
N GLN A 207 -12.19 12.12 6.46
CA GLN A 207 -13.61 11.88 6.65
C GLN A 207 -14.12 10.92 5.60
N ALA A 208 -14.84 9.90 6.02
CA ALA A 208 -15.60 9.04 5.14
C ALA A 208 -17.07 9.46 5.12
N ASN A 209 -17.64 9.57 3.94
CA ASN A 209 -19.07 9.84 3.75
C ASN A 209 -19.69 8.72 2.93
N SER A 210 -20.43 7.83 3.58
CA SER A 210 -21.08 6.69 2.95
C SER A 210 -20.08 5.78 2.19
N ARG A 211 -18.88 5.58 2.75
CA ARG A 211 -17.84 4.73 2.17
C ARG A 211 -18.30 3.29 2.13
N ALA A 212 -18.42 2.75 0.93
CA ALA A 212 -18.68 1.34 0.68
C ALA A 212 -17.38 0.58 0.43
N ASP A 213 -17.39 -0.73 0.60
CA ASP A 213 -16.33 -1.60 0.10
C ASP A 213 -16.57 -1.88 -1.39
N HIS A 214 -15.94 -1.08 -2.25
CA HIS A 214 -16.11 -1.19 -3.70
C HIS A 214 -15.51 -2.44 -4.33
N ARG A 215 -14.72 -3.19 -3.59
CA ARG A 215 -14.17 -4.45 -4.08
C ARG A 215 -15.26 -5.43 -4.48
N TYR A 216 -16.41 -5.39 -3.79
CA TYR A 216 -17.49 -6.36 -3.94
C TYR A 216 -18.85 -5.75 -4.31
N GLY A 217 -19.02 -4.43 -4.29
CA GLY A 217 -20.31 -3.75 -4.43
C GLY A 217 -20.47 -2.74 -5.58
N GLY A 218 -19.46 -2.48 -6.39
CA GLY A 218 -19.44 -1.38 -7.38
C GLY A 218 -19.71 -1.82 -8.81
N GLY A 219 -20.83 -1.38 -9.34
CA GLY A 219 -21.32 -1.39 -10.70
C GLY A 219 -20.38 -1.73 -11.87
N HIS A 220 -20.41 -2.88 -12.34
CA HIS A 220 -19.93 -3.66 -13.47
C HIS A 220 -19.43 -5.03 -13.04
N GLN A 221 -19.93 -5.52 -11.90
CA GLN A 221 -19.69 -6.90 -11.52
C GLN A 221 -20.38 -7.81 -12.55
N HIS A 222 -19.57 -8.56 -13.26
CA HIS A 222 -20.00 -9.86 -13.71
C HIS A 222 -20.14 -10.72 -12.44
N THR A 223 -21.26 -10.56 -11.72
CA THR A 223 -21.64 -11.54 -10.69
C THR A 223 -21.42 -12.89 -11.32
N PRO A 224 -20.58 -13.79 -10.78
CA PRO A 224 -20.45 -15.11 -11.31
C PRO A 224 -21.87 -15.64 -11.46
N VAL A 225 -22.26 -16.00 -12.67
CA VAL A 225 -23.60 -16.55 -12.89
C VAL A 225 -23.59 -17.85 -12.11
N ALA A 226 -24.28 -17.85 -10.95
CA ALA A 226 -24.41 -19.04 -10.15
C ALA A 226 -24.86 -20.19 -11.04
N ALA A 227 -24.21 -21.34 -10.96
CA ALA A 227 -24.63 -22.51 -11.69
C ALA A 227 -26.07 -22.84 -11.32
N PRO A 228 -26.87 -23.45 -12.22
CA PRO A 228 -28.27 -23.77 -11.93
C PRO A 228 -28.36 -24.59 -10.61
N GLY A 229 -28.94 -23.97 -9.58
CA GLY A 229 -29.08 -24.58 -8.24
C GLY A 229 -28.14 -24.03 -7.16
N GLU A 230 -27.17 -23.18 -7.50
CA GLU A 230 -26.35 -22.44 -6.55
C GLU A 230 -26.97 -21.07 -6.26
N GLN A 231 -26.86 -20.65 -4.99
CA GLN A 231 -27.25 -19.27 -4.63
C GLN A 231 -26.13 -18.32 -5.04
N ALA A 232 -26.53 -17.23 -5.71
CA ALA A 232 -25.58 -16.15 -5.99
C ALA A 232 -25.06 -15.56 -4.66
N VAL A 233 -23.75 -15.38 -4.56
CA VAL A 233 -23.14 -14.73 -3.40
C VAL A 233 -23.63 -13.27 -3.38
N GLN A 234 -24.33 -12.89 -2.30
CA GLN A 234 -24.72 -11.51 -2.09
C GLN A 234 -23.69 -10.85 -1.17
N PHE A 235 -23.03 -9.84 -1.69
CA PHE A 235 -22.10 -9.05 -0.88
C PHE A 235 -22.85 -8.04 -0.01
N PRO A 236 -22.41 -7.81 1.22
CA PRO A 236 -23.06 -6.88 2.13
C PRO A 236 -23.00 -5.44 1.60
N ASP A 237 -24.12 -4.73 1.60
CA ASP A 237 -24.17 -3.28 1.32
C ASP A 237 -24.04 -2.51 2.63
N VAL A 238 -22.87 -2.61 3.27
CA VAL A 238 -22.55 -1.86 4.49
C VAL A 238 -21.63 -0.72 4.15
N ARG A 239 -21.95 0.45 4.66
CA ARG A 239 -21.23 1.70 4.42
C ARG A 239 -20.83 2.33 5.74
N TYR A 240 -19.70 3.03 5.72
CA TYR A 240 -19.21 3.78 6.85
C TYR A 240 -19.29 5.29 6.58
N THR A 241 -19.78 6.04 7.58
CA THR A 241 -19.72 7.51 7.62
C THR A 241 -19.15 7.95 8.96
N GLY A 242 -18.05 8.71 8.93
CA GLY A 242 -17.39 9.17 10.16
C GLY A 242 -15.98 9.66 9.93
N ASP A 243 -15.31 9.97 11.03
CA ASP A 243 -13.92 10.40 11.06
C ASP A 243 -12.97 9.20 11.20
N LEU A 244 -11.76 9.33 10.64
CA LEU A 244 -10.67 8.40 10.85
C LEU A 244 -9.34 9.13 10.99
N ASP A 245 -8.58 8.69 11.98
CA ASP A 245 -7.24 9.14 12.27
C ASP A 245 -6.27 7.95 12.22
N LEU A 246 -5.24 8.04 11.38
CA LEU A 246 -4.17 7.07 11.27
C LEU A 246 -2.86 7.70 11.70
N THR A 247 -2.14 7.04 12.57
CA THR A 247 -0.80 7.47 13.00
C THR A 247 0.17 6.30 12.85
N GLY A 248 1.37 6.57 12.40
CA GLY A 248 2.37 5.52 12.30
C GLY A 248 3.80 5.98 12.51
N VAL A 249 4.62 5.02 12.87
CA VAL A 249 6.06 5.18 13.00
C VAL A 249 6.78 4.04 12.29
N HIS A 250 7.96 4.31 11.78
CA HIS A 250 8.81 3.30 11.19
C HIS A 250 10.27 3.57 11.53
N ALA A 251 11.05 2.51 11.56
CA ALA A 251 12.48 2.60 11.77
C ALA A 251 13.20 1.51 10.97
N GLY A 252 14.43 1.77 10.63
CA GLY A 252 15.30 0.80 10.00
C GLY A 252 16.76 1.06 10.32
N ALA A 253 17.53 -0.02 10.39
CA ALA A 253 18.99 0.06 10.51
C ALA A 253 19.63 -1.02 9.66
N SER A 254 20.80 -0.73 9.11
CA SER A 254 21.62 -1.73 8.42
C SER A 254 23.10 -1.44 8.58
N VAL A 255 23.90 -2.50 8.57
CA VAL A 255 25.34 -2.43 8.65
C VAL A 255 25.97 -3.23 7.52
N GLY A 256 26.96 -2.64 6.86
CA GLY A 256 27.82 -3.35 5.92
C GLY A 256 28.84 -4.18 6.68
N VAL A 257 28.97 -5.46 6.31
CA VAL A 257 29.94 -6.41 6.89
C VAL A 257 30.88 -6.85 5.78
N GLY A 258 32.08 -6.32 5.77
CA GLY A 258 33.01 -6.47 4.68
C GLY A 258 32.48 -5.81 3.38
N GLU A 259 32.97 -6.28 2.22
CA GLU A 259 32.63 -5.67 0.92
C GLU A 259 31.32 -6.19 0.30
N SER A 260 30.84 -7.35 0.74
CA SER A 260 29.79 -8.10 0.05
C SER A 260 28.57 -8.43 0.88
N ALA A 261 28.59 -8.16 2.19
CA ALA A 261 27.49 -8.49 3.08
C ALA A 261 26.86 -7.25 3.69
N ARG A 262 25.54 -7.28 3.86
CA ARG A 262 24.76 -6.28 4.59
C ARG A 262 23.71 -6.97 5.44
N VAL A 263 23.71 -6.66 6.72
CA VAL A 263 22.67 -7.09 7.67
C VAL A 263 21.82 -5.90 8.01
N GLY A 264 20.52 -6.09 8.10
CA GLY A 264 19.63 -5.01 8.49
C GLY A 264 18.34 -5.51 9.12
N ILE A 265 17.64 -4.58 9.72
CA ILE A 265 16.31 -4.76 10.29
C ILE A 265 15.48 -3.52 9.98
N LYS A 266 14.20 -3.75 9.69
CA LYS A 266 13.19 -2.69 9.52
C LYS A 266 11.96 -3.05 10.33
N GLY A 267 11.17 -2.04 10.69
CA GLY A 267 9.88 -2.25 11.32
C GLY A 267 8.98 -1.04 11.12
N ALA A 268 7.68 -1.28 11.18
CA ALA A 268 6.67 -0.25 11.20
C ALA A 268 5.54 -0.64 12.14
N TRP A 269 4.90 0.36 12.69
CA TRP A 269 3.69 0.28 13.47
C TRP A 269 2.75 1.38 13.00
N ALA A 270 1.47 1.05 12.89
CA ALA A 270 0.42 2.00 12.57
C ALA A 270 -0.83 1.71 13.40
N GLN A 271 -1.55 2.76 13.79
CA GLN A 271 -2.79 2.72 14.55
C GLN A 271 -3.86 3.51 13.82
N LEU A 272 -5.05 2.94 13.73
CA LEU A 272 -6.27 3.54 13.22
C LEU A 272 -7.25 3.75 14.37
N ASN A 273 -7.77 4.97 14.49
CA ASN A 273 -8.93 5.30 15.31
C ASN A 273 -10.08 5.73 14.40
N MET A 274 -11.24 5.12 14.57
CA MET A 274 -12.46 5.45 13.82
C MET A 274 -13.61 5.74 14.78
N GLU A 275 -14.40 6.75 14.44
CA GLU A 275 -15.65 7.08 15.15
C GLU A 275 -16.71 7.50 14.13
N GLY A 276 -17.86 6.84 14.14
CA GLY A 276 -18.92 7.13 13.18
C GLY A 276 -20.06 6.13 13.21
N ILE A 277 -20.70 5.96 12.09
CA ILE A 277 -21.83 5.04 11.91
C ILE A 277 -21.60 4.06 10.75
N LEU A 278 -22.02 2.83 10.96
CA LEU A 278 -22.30 1.88 9.89
C LEU A 278 -23.76 1.97 9.49
N HIS A 279 -24.05 1.96 8.21
CA HIS A 279 -25.41 1.99 7.70
C HIS A 279 -25.55 1.19 6.39
N ASP A 280 -26.77 0.85 6.02
CA ASP A 280 -27.08 0.20 4.75
C ASP A 280 -28.16 0.99 3.97
N SER A 281 -28.48 0.49 2.78
CA SER A 281 -29.56 1.03 1.94
C SER A 281 -30.97 0.86 2.55
N GLY A 282 -31.13 -0.02 3.57
CA GLY A 282 -32.37 -0.34 4.24
C GLY A 282 -32.70 0.50 5.45
N SER A 283 -31.96 1.60 5.71
CA SER A 283 -32.10 2.49 6.86
C SER A 283 -31.75 1.84 8.21
N ARG A 284 -30.95 0.77 8.22
CA ARG A 284 -30.35 0.25 9.45
C ARG A 284 -29.09 1.06 9.76
N GLU A 285 -28.90 1.34 11.05
CA GLU A 285 -27.73 2.10 11.51
C GLU A 285 -27.18 1.47 12.79
N ALA A 286 -25.87 1.58 12.97
CA ALA A 286 -25.18 1.22 14.21
C ALA A 286 -24.02 2.20 14.43
N ASP A 287 -23.83 2.66 15.64
CA ASP A 287 -22.66 3.43 16.02
C ASP A 287 -21.44 2.50 16.05
N VAL A 288 -20.30 3.00 15.59
CA VAL A 288 -19.03 2.29 15.58
C VAL A 288 -17.92 3.15 16.15
N THR A 289 -17.13 2.56 17.04
CA THR A 289 -15.83 3.06 17.47
C THR A 289 -14.83 1.94 17.30
N ALA A 290 -13.72 2.21 16.64
CA ALA A 290 -12.67 1.22 16.41
C ALA A 290 -11.31 1.79 16.79
N ASP A 291 -10.54 1.01 17.56
CA ASP A 291 -9.12 1.23 17.84
C ASP A 291 -8.36 0.00 17.33
N GLN A 292 -7.59 0.19 16.29
CA GLN A 292 -6.90 -0.90 15.59
C GLN A 292 -5.44 -0.56 15.41
N TYR A 293 -4.55 -1.54 15.59
CA TYR A 293 -3.16 -1.34 15.23
C TYR A 293 -2.57 -2.53 14.49
N ALA A 294 -1.61 -2.27 13.63
CA ALA A 294 -0.82 -3.29 12.97
C ALA A 294 0.66 -3.00 13.09
N VAL A 295 1.45 -4.05 13.16
CA VAL A 295 2.90 -3.98 13.31
C VAL A 295 3.57 -5.05 12.46
N TRP A 296 4.74 -4.72 11.93
CA TRP A 296 5.63 -5.71 11.35
C TRP A 296 7.10 -5.43 11.69
N VAL A 297 7.89 -6.51 11.69
CA VAL A 297 9.34 -6.48 11.84
C VAL A 297 9.97 -7.34 10.74
N GLN A 298 11.04 -6.84 10.13
CA GLN A 298 11.68 -7.43 8.96
C GLN A 298 13.21 -7.42 9.08
N PRO A 299 13.86 -8.44 9.69
CA PRO A 299 15.30 -8.66 9.55
C PRO A 299 15.64 -9.16 8.14
N TYR A 300 16.83 -8.83 7.66
CA TYR A 300 17.35 -9.33 6.40
C TYR A 300 18.87 -9.41 6.37
N LEU A 301 19.37 -10.32 5.55
CA LEU A 301 20.78 -10.48 5.21
C LEU A 301 20.93 -10.46 3.69
N THR A 302 21.74 -9.55 3.19
CA THR A 302 22.17 -9.55 1.80
C THR A 302 23.62 -10.02 1.73
N LEU A 303 23.91 -11.03 0.89
CA LEU A 303 25.25 -11.53 0.62
C LEU A 303 25.45 -11.61 -0.89
N ASN A 304 26.29 -10.74 -1.44
CA ASN A 304 26.47 -10.58 -2.87
C ASN A 304 25.13 -10.35 -3.60
N LYS A 305 24.72 -11.32 -4.41
CA LYS A 305 23.49 -11.30 -5.20
C LYS A 305 22.28 -11.94 -4.49
N HIS A 306 22.46 -12.44 -3.28
CA HIS A 306 21.44 -13.15 -2.52
C HIS A 306 20.95 -12.29 -1.37
N THR A 307 19.63 -12.25 -1.16
CA THR A 307 19.04 -11.66 0.03
C THR A 307 18.10 -12.67 0.68
N ILE A 308 18.25 -12.88 1.96
CA ILE A 308 17.28 -13.60 2.80
C ILE A 308 16.59 -12.56 3.65
N ALA A 309 15.27 -12.58 3.68
CA ALA A 309 14.46 -11.68 4.48
C ALA A 309 13.36 -12.46 5.19
N LEU A 310 13.07 -12.06 6.42
CA LEU A 310 11.94 -12.59 7.19
C LEU A 310 11.02 -11.40 7.51
N ARG A 311 9.72 -11.65 7.58
CA ARG A 311 8.75 -10.66 8.06
C ARG A 311 7.75 -11.33 8.98
N ALA A 312 7.60 -10.81 10.18
CA ALA A 312 6.55 -11.17 11.12
C ALA A 312 5.60 -9.98 11.26
N GLU A 313 4.30 -10.26 11.19
CA GLU A 313 3.24 -9.25 11.14
C GLU A 313 2.13 -9.62 12.11
N ARG A 314 1.48 -8.61 12.70
CA ARG A 314 0.34 -8.79 13.58
C ARG A 314 -0.62 -7.62 13.42
N PHE A 315 -1.93 -7.93 13.46
CA PHE A 315 -3.00 -6.96 13.46
C PHE A 315 -3.89 -7.20 14.68
N VAL A 316 -4.25 -6.14 15.39
CA VAL A 316 -5.07 -6.20 16.61
C VAL A 316 -6.19 -5.18 16.49
N THR A 317 -7.40 -5.58 16.89
CA THR A 317 -8.59 -4.76 16.82
C THR A 317 -9.27 -4.68 18.17
N ASP A 318 -9.84 -3.51 18.46
CA ASP A 318 -10.79 -3.27 19.54
C ASP A 318 -11.95 -2.46 18.95
N ASN A 319 -12.96 -3.17 18.46
CA ASN A 319 -14.13 -2.58 17.81
C ASN A 319 -15.32 -2.65 18.73
N THR A 320 -15.99 -1.52 18.91
CA THR A 320 -17.26 -1.44 19.65
C THR A 320 -18.36 -0.98 18.70
N LEU A 321 -19.39 -1.81 18.55
CA LEU A 321 -20.57 -1.48 17.78
C LEU A 321 -21.79 -1.47 18.70
N THR A 322 -22.62 -0.44 18.58
CA THR A 322 -23.83 -0.30 19.39
C THR A 322 -25.05 0.06 18.55
N GLY A 323 -26.23 -0.33 19.01
CA GLY A 323 -27.48 -0.16 18.28
C GLY A 323 -28.16 -1.46 17.89
N ALA A 324 -29.39 -1.38 17.45
CA ALA A 324 -30.21 -2.56 17.14
C ALA A 324 -29.71 -3.37 15.93
N ALA A 325 -28.96 -2.75 15.04
CA ALA A 325 -28.38 -3.37 13.84
C ALA A 325 -26.87 -3.69 13.97
N ALA A 326 -26.27 -3.51 15.15
CA ALA A 326 -24.83 -3.60 15.36
C ALA A 326 -24.26 -4.97 14.89
N GLU A 327 -24.88 -6.08 15.27
CA GLU A 327 -24.44 -7.41 14.88
C GLU A 327 -24.48 -7.60 13.35
N THR A 328 -25.62 -7.32 12.72
CA THR A 328 -25.78 -7.54 11.28
C THR A 328 -24.87 -6.64 10.43
N LEU A 329 -24.76 -5.35 10.79
CA LEU A 329 -23.91 -4.41 10.06
C LEU A 329 -22.42 -4.68 10.33
N GLY A 330 -22.08 -5.06 11.55
CA GLY A 330 -20.72 -5.45 11.92
C GLY A 330 -20.23 -6.69 11.18
N GLU A 331 -21.06 -7.75 11.11
CA GLU A 331 -20.76 -8.93 10.29
C GLU A 331 -20.57 -8.55 8.81
N GLY A 332 -21.49 -7.76 8.25
CA GLY A 332 -21.41 -7.31 6.86
C GLY A 332 -20.19 -6.44 6.56
N ALA A 333 -19.69 -5.69 7.54
CA ALA A 333 -18.46 -4.91 7.40
C ALA A 333 -17.17 -5.70 7.69
N GLY A 334 -17.29 -6.95 8.19
CA GLY A 334 -16.14 -7.72 8.69
C GLY A 334 -15.50 -7.16 9.96
N ALA A 335 -16.23 -6.27 10.67
CA ALA A 335 -15.70 -5.48 11.77
C ALA A 335 -15.98 -6.06 13.16
N LEU A 336 -16.65 -7.20 13.23
CA LEU A 336 -16.86 -7.90 14.51
C LEU A 336 -15.57 -8.55 14.99
N SER A 337 -15.42 -8.62 16.31
CA SER A 337 -14.33 -9.33 16.95
C SER A 337 -14.37 -10.83 16.64
N GLU A 338 -13.24 -11.42 16.40
CA GLU A 338 -13.11 -12.78 15.95
C GLU A 338 -12.94 -13.78 17.06
N GLU A 339 -13.83 -13.89 17.97
CA GLU A 339 -13.82 -14.97 18.99
C GLU A 339 -12.44 -15.18 19.63
N GLY A 340 -11.66 -14.11 19.79
CA GLY A 340 -10.32 -14.13 20.38
C GLY A 340 -9.17 -14.48 19.43
N HIS A 341 -9.40 -14.60 18.12
CA HIS A 341 -8.33 -14.76 17.13
C HIS A 341 -7.64 -13.43 16.84
N THR A 342 -6.31 -13.45 16.72
CA THR A 342 -5.52 -12.30 16.33
C THR A 342 -4.85 -12.57 14.98
N PRO A 343 -5.15 -11.80 13.92
CA PRO A 343 -4.52 -11.98 12.62
C PRO A 343 -3.00 -11.82 12.68
N GLU A 344 -2.28 -12.84 12.23
CA GLU A 344 -0.82 -12.86 12.17
C GLU A 344 -0.34 -13.43 10.83
N ARG A 345 0.83 -13.00 10.37
CA ARG A 345 1.47 -13.57 9.18
C ARG A 345 2.98 -13.59 9.34
N PHE A 346 3.58 -14.69 8.95
CA PHE A 346 5.02 -14.84 8.87
C PHE A 346 5.43 -15.16 7.45
N THR A 347 6.43 -14.46 6.93
CA THR A 347 6.96 -14.68 5.58
C THR A 347 8.48 -14.84 5.64
N ALA A 348 8.99 -15.87 4.98
CA ALA A 348 10.41 -16.05 4.73
C ALA A 348 10.65 -15.96 3.22
N ALA A 349 11.58 -15.12 2.80
CA ALA A 349 11.88 -14.87 1.38
C ALA A 349 13.37 -15.06 1.09
N TRP A 350 13.64 -15.63 -0.08
CA TRP A 350 14.95 -15.63 -0.70
C TRP A 350 14.87 -14.94 -2.06
N LEU A 351 15.73 -13.93 -2.27
CA LEU A 351 15.83 -13.14 -3.49
C LEU A 351 17.19 -13.36 -4.12
N TYR A 352 17.21 -13.53 -5.42
CA TYR A 352 18.43 -13.69 -6.20
C TYR A 352 18.49 -12.66 -7.32
N GLN A 353 19.45 -11.72 -7.24
CA GLN A 353 19.69 -10.71 -8.26
C GLN A 353 20.52 -11.32 -9.39
N TRP A 354 19.88 -11.85 -10.44
CA TRP A 354 20.54 -12.48 -11.57
C TRP A 354 21.29 -11.44 -12.42
N ARG A 355 20.61 -10.37 -12.77
CA ARG A 355 21.14 -9.19 -13.49
C ARG A 355 20.66 -7.93 -12.81
N PRO A 356 21.27 -6.74 -13.08
CA PRO A 356 20.76 -5.48 -12.49
C PRO A 356 19.26 -5.28 -12.66
N GLN A 357 18.69 -5.74 -13.78
CA GLN A 357 17.28 -5.58 -14.12
C GLN A 357 16.40 -6.77 -13.73
N VAL A 358 16.96 -7.94 -13.38
CA VAL A 358 16.17 -9.17 -13.18
C VAL A 358 16.44 -9.79 -11.82
N GLN A 359 15.40 -9.95 -11.04
CA GLN A 359 15.45 -10.60 -9.75
C GLN A 359 14.47 -11.77 -9.68
N PHE A 360 14.92 -12.90 -9.16
CA PHE A 360 14.09 -14.05 -8.80
C PHE A 360 13.77 -14.01 -7.32
N ARG A 361 12.57 -14.49 -6.96
CA ARG A 361 12.09 -14.54 -5.58
C ARG A 361 11.48 -15.89 -5.29
N THR A 362 11.68 -16.38 -4.08
CA THR A 362 11.01 -17.58 -3.56
C THR A 362 10.59 -17.28 -2.14
N GLU A 363 9.35 -17.58 -1.80
CA GLU A 363 8.77 -17.26 -0.48
C GLU A 363 8.02 -18.46 0.09
N TYR A 364 8.05 -18.53 1.40
CA TYR A 364 7.15 -19.32 2.22
C TYR A 364 6.36 -18.37 3.11
N ILE A 365 5.05 -18.47 3.04
CA ILE A 365 4.11 -17.63 3.79
C ILE A 365 3.30 -18.54 4.70
N SER A 366 3.41 -18.33 6.01
CA SER A 366 2.51 -18.90 7.02
C SER A 366 1.50 -17.83 7.38
N ASP A 367 0.30 -17.96 6.84
CA ASP A 367 -0.78 -16.98 6.98
C ASP A 367 -1.77 -17.46 8.04
N GLN A 368 -1.80 -16.77 9.15
CA GLN A 368 -2.70 -16.96 10.28
C GLN A 368 -3.64 -15.75 10.40
N THR A 369 -3.97 -15.09 9.31
CA THR A 369 -4.94 -13.98 9.32
C THR A 369 -6.35 -14.48 9.60
N PHE A 370 -6.62 -15.75 9.28
CA PHE A 370 -7.84 -16.46 9.64
C PHE A 370 -7.53 -17.60 10.63
N ALA A 371 -8.50 -17.99 11.45
CA ALA A 371 -8.33 -19.00 12.49
C ALA A 371 -7.84 -20.36 11.94
N ASP A 372 -8.30 -20.75 10.76
CA ASP A 372 -7.89 -22.03 10.13
C ASP A 372 -6.46 -22.01 9.59
N GLY A 373 -5.89 -20.82 9.42
CA GLY A 373 -4.53 -20.61 8.93
C GLY A 373 -4.22 -21.29 7.59
N GLN A 374 -3.29 -20.74 6.83
CA GLN A 374 -2.86 -21.32 5.55
C GLN A 374 -1.37 -21.13 5.31
N ASN A 375 -0.73 -22.15 4.76
CA ASN A 375 0.64 -22.07 4.29
C ASN A 375 0.67 -21.97 2.77
N ARG A 376 1.46 -21.03 2.23
CA ARG A 376 1.64 -20.83 0.80
C ARG A 376 3.10 -20.78 0.42
N TYR A 377 3.38 -21.15 -0.81
CA TYR A 377 4.67 -20.93 -1.47
C TYR A 377 4.46 -19.97 -2.64
N ALA A 378 5.42 -19.07 -2.86
CA ALA A 378 5.42 -18.18 -4.00
C ALA A 378 6.77 -18.22 -4.70
N VAL A 379 6.76 -18.16 -6.04
CA VAL A 379 7.95 -18.03 -6.88
C VAL A 379 7.70 -16.90 -7.86
N GLY A 380 8.51 -15.86 -7.81
CA GLY A 380 8.33 -14.66 -8.60
C GLY A 380 9.55 -14.27 -9.42
N VAL A 381 9.29 -13.53 -10.47
CA VAL A 381 10.31 -12.84 -11.29
C VAL A 381 9.93 -11.38 -11.38
N VAL A 382 10.90 -10.51 -11.11
CA VAL A 382 10.78 -9.07 -11.28
C VAL A 382 11.77 -8.63 -12.33
N TRP A 383 11.26 -7.89 -13.33
CA TRP A 383 12.08 -7.13 -14.25
C TRP A 383 11.85 -5.63 -14.00
N GLN A 384 12.93 -4.87 -13.87
CA GLN A 384 12.91 -3.42 -13.77
C GLN A 384 14.00 -2.82 -14.66
N GLY A 385 13.67 -1.83 -15.47
CA GLY A 385 14.64 -1.23 -16.36
C GLY A 385 14.20 0.12 -16.90
N SER A 386 15.14 0.84 -17.47
CA SER A 386 14.86 2.07 -18.18
C SER A 386 14.82 1.81 -19.67
N PHE A 387 13.76 2.27 -20.32
CA PHE A 387 13.63 2.35 -21.77
C PHE A 387 13.98 3.77 -22.21
N PHE A 388 14.64 3.90 -23.34
CA PHE A 388 14.94 5.19 -23.96
C PHE A 388 15.75 6.14 -23.07
N ASN A 389 17.05 6.05 -23.13
CA ASN A 389 17.88 7.22 -22.92
C ASN A 389 17.70 8.06 -24.20
N SER A 390 16.86 9.12 -24.15
CA SER A 390 16.82 10.07 -25.26
C SER A 390 18.21 10.69 -25.35
N VAL A 391 18.99 10.30 -26.36
CA VAL A 391 20.19 11.04 -26.74
C VAL A 391 19.69 12.42 -27.08
N SER A 392 20.10 13.44 -26.32
CA SER A 392 19.91 14.82 -26.70
C SER A 392 20.49 14.99 -28.09
N SER A 393 19.64 15.16 -29.11
CA SER A 393 20.08 15.71 -30.37
C SER A 393 20.50 17.15 -30.08
N GLU A 394 21.80 17.42 -30.15
CA GLU A 394 22.35 18.75 -30.23
C GLU A 394 21.69 19.64 -31.31
#